data_30df17847030643e1ac307e7bd6a9898
#
_entry.id   30df17847030643e1ac307e7bd6a9898
#
_cell.length_a   1.000
_cell.length_b   1.000
_cell.length_c   1.000
_cell.angle_alpha   90.00
_cell.angle_beta   90.00
_cell.angle_gamma   90.00
#
_symmetry.space_group_name_H-M   'P 1'
#
loop_
_entity.id
_entity.type
_entity.pdbx_description
1 polymer ?
#
loop_
_entity_poly.entity_id
_entity_poly.type
_entity_poly.pdbx_seq_one_letter_code
_entity_poly.pdbx_strand_id
1 'polypeptide(L)' 'MTGDESRALNVGARVFWREDRDDQGTVTEKNWSGVTLKWDNRDGQSVSHNDMKMVFLIAEK' A
#
# COMPACT_ATOMS: atom_id res chain seq x y z
N MET A 1 1.51 5.26 6.33
CA MET A 1 2.48 6.15 5.64
C MET A 1 1.84 7.47 5.27
N THR A 2 2.64 8.46 5.02
CA THR A 2 2.14 9.77 4.58
C THR A 2 1.74 9.73 3.11
N GLY A 3 1.05 10.78 2.64
CA GLY A 3 0.73 10.90 1.23
C GLY A 3 1.98 10.97 0.34
N ASP A 4 3.03 11.65 0.80
CA ASP A 4 4.28 11.73 0.06
C ASP A 4 4.95 10.37 -0.05
N GLU A 5 4.95 9.60 1.03
CA GLU A 5 5.49 8.25 1.01
C GLU A 5 4.69 7.35 0.07
N SER A 6 3.37 7.51 0.09
CA SER A 6 2.49 6.75 -0.80
C SER A 6 2.80 7.04 -2.27
N ARG A 7 3.02 8.32 -2.58
CA ARG A 7 3.34 8.72 -3.96
C ARG A 7 4.70 8.21 -4.43
N ALA A 8 5.59 7.94 -3.49
CA ALA A 8 6.92 7.41 -3.79
C ALA A 8 6.96 5.90 -3.94
N LEU A 9 5.86 5.21 -3.67
CA LEU A 9 5.82 3.75 -3.81
C LEU A 9 6.04 3.33 -5.25
N ASN A 10 6.69 2.19 -5.43
CA ASN A 10 6.86 1.57 -6.74
C ASN A 10 5.91 0.39 -6.88
N VAL A 11 5.50 0.11 -8.12
CA VAL A 11 4.74 -1.11 -8.40
C VAL A 11 5.60 -2.31 -7.97
N GLY A 12 4.98 -3.24 -7.27
CA GLY A 12 5.68 -4.39 -6.70
C GLY A 12 6.07 -4.20 -5.24
N ALA A 13 5.94 -3.00 -4.69
CA ALA A 13 6.25 -2.76 -3.28
C ALA A 13 5.30 -3.54 -2.39
N ARG A 14 5.82 -4.04 -1.26
CA ARG A 14 5.03 -4.77 -0.29
C ARG A 14 4.64 -3.85 0.85
N VAL A 15 3.40 -3.95 1.27
CA VAL A 15 2.84 -3.12 2.35
C VAL A 15 2.06 -4.00 3.32
N PHE A 16 1.78 -3.46 4.51
CA PHE A 16 0.96 -4.15 5.49
C PHE A 16 0.00 -3.16 6.14
N TRP A 17 -1.08 -3.73 6.68
CA TRP A 17 -2.07 -2.93 7.40
C TRP A 17 -1.55 -2.65 8.81
N ARG A 18 -1.68 -1.42 9.25
CA ARG A 18 -1.14 -0.97 10.53
C ARG A 18 -1.50 -1.85 11.71
N GLU A 19 -2.74 -2.31 11.75
CA GLU A 19 -3.25 -3.06 12.90
C GLU A 19 -3.04 -4.57 12.77
N ASP A 20 -2.61 -5.03 11.61
CA ASP A 20 -2.41 -6.45 11.37
C ASP A 20 -1.25 -6.64 10.40
N ARG A 21 -0.10 -6.96 10.94
CA ARG A 21 1.11 -7.13 10.14
C ARG A 21 1.04 -8.35 9.22
N ASP A 22 0.13 -9.26 9.50
CA ASP A 22 -0.09 -10.41 8.62
C ASP A 22 -0.99 -10.06 7.44
N ASP A 23 -1.69 -8.94 7.51
CA ASP A 23 -2.54 -8.47 6.41
C ASP A 23 -1.68 -7.65 5.44
N GLN A 24 -1.03 -8.35 4.53
CA GLN A 24 -0.07 -7.77 3.60
C GLN A 24 -0.62 -7.72 2.19
N GLY A 25 -0.08 -6.82 1.41
CA GLY A 25 -0.47 -6.67 0.02
C GLY A 25 0.69 -6.17 -0.83
N THR A 26 0.44 -6.12 -2.13
CA THR A 26 1.42 -5.68 -3.13
C THR A 26 0.83 -4.53 -3.94
N VAL A 27 1.63 -3.50 -4.17
CA VAL A 27 1.23 -2.41 -5.06
C VAL A 27 1.22 -2.93 -6.49
N THR A 28 0.06 -2.92 -7.13
CA THR A 28 -0.07 -3.40 -8.51
C THR A 28 -0.17 -2.24 -9.50
N GLU A 29 -0.62 -1.09 -9.04
CA GLU A 29 -0.74 0.09 -9.89
C GLU A 29 -0.63 1.33 -9.02
N LYS A 30 -0.14 2.38 -9.59
CA LYS A 30 -0.04 3.68 -8.91
C LYS A 30 -0.36 4.77 -9.91
N ASN A 31 -1.17 5.73 -9.46
CA ASN A 31 -1.40 6.94 -10.21
C ASN A 31 -1.31 8.13 -9.24
N TRP A 32 -1.49 9.32 -9.76
CA TRP A 32 -1.27 10.50 -8.93
C TRP A 32 -2.35 10.70 -7.86
N SER A 33 -3.50 10.06 -8.01
CA SER A 33 -4.59 10.19 -7.03
C SER A 33 -4.57 9.09 -5.97
N GLY A 34 -3.93 7.95 -6.23
CA GLY A 34 -3.93 6.85 -5.29
C GLY A 34 -3.12 5.67 -5.75
N VAL A 35 -3.29 4.57 -5.04
CA VAL A 35 -2.54 3.33 -5.25
C VAL A 35 -3.54 2.19 -5.31
N THR A 36 -3.30 1.25 -6.21
CA THR A 36 -4.05 0.00 -6.22
C THR A 36 -3.22 -1.07 -5.53
N LEU A 37 -3.81 -1.69 -4.54
CA LEU A 37 -3.18 -2.74 -3.75
C LEU A 37 -3.90 -4.05 -3.99
N LYS A 38 -3.14 -5.12 -4.10
CA LYS A 38 -3.71 -6.46 -4.09
C LYS A 38 -3.31 -7.12 -2.79
N TRP A 39 -4.28 -7.35 -1.92
CA TRP A 39 -4.04 -8.00 -0.64
C TRP A 39 -3.88 -9.50 -0.82
N ASP A 40 -3.00 -10.10 -0.02
CA ASP A 40 -2.71 -11.53 -0.15
C ASP A 40 -3.93 -12.40 0.19
N ASN A 41 -4.77 -11.93 1.11
CA ASN A 41 -5.93 -12.70 1.58
C ASN A 41 -7.26 -12.14 1.11
N ARG A 42 -7.25 -11.12 0.27
CA ARG A 42 -8.47 -10.43 -0.16
C ARG A 42 -8.29 -9.93 -1.59
N ASP A 43 -9.39 -9.51 -2.18
CA ASP A 43 -9.35 -8.86 -3.48
C ASP A 43 -8.61 -7.53 -3.38
N GLY A 44 -8.15 -7.06 -4.51
CA GLY A 44 -7.48 -5.77 -4.58
C GLY A 44 -8.43 -4.61 -4.34
N GLN A 45 -7.87 -3.48 -3.97
CA GLN A 45 -8.63 -2.24 -3.81
C GLN A 45 -7.76 -1.05 -4.15
N SER A 46 -8.42 0.03 -4.54
CA SER A 46 -7.74 1.30 -4.77
C SER A 46 -7.88 2.17 -3.53
N VAL A 47 -6.77 2.77 -3.12
CA VAL A 47 -6.72 3.60 -1.92
C VAL A 47 -6.11 4.94 -2.31
N SER A 48 -6.78 6.04 -1.95
CA SER A 48 -6.21 7.36 -2.23
C SER A 48 -4.95 7.57 -1.38
N HIS A 49 -4.04 8.42 -1.87
CA HIS A 49 -2.81 8.71 -1.12
C HIS A 49 -3.10 9.23 0.28
N ASN A 50 -4.20 9.97 0.45
CA ASN A 50 -4.57 10.50 1.76
C ASN A 50 -5.06 9.42 2.72
N ASP A 51 -5.52 8.29 2.20
CA ASP A 51 -6.03 7.17 3.02
C ASP A 51 -4.95 6.15 3.33
N MET A 52 -3.74 6.34 2.85
CA MET A 52 -2.63 5.42 3.09
C MET A 52 -2.04 5.54 4.49
N LYS A 53 -2.58 6.39 5.32
CA LYS A 53 -2.07 6.60 6.69
C LYS A 53 -2.10 5.33 7.54
N MET A 54 -2.97 4.39 7.21
CA MET A 54 -3.09 3.11 7.92
C MET A 54 -2.28 1.98 7.26
N VAL A 55 -1.59 2.29 6.18
CA VAL A 55 -0.80 1.31 5.42
C VAL A 55 0.67 1.69 5.54
N PHE A 56 1.52 0.71 5.77
CA PHE A 56 2.95 0.92 5.94
C PHE A 56 3.74 0.05 4.98
N LEU A 57 4.87 0.59 4.53
CA LEU A 57 5.79 -0.15 3.67
C LEU A 57 6.54 -1.19 4.52
N ILE A 58 6.61 -2.41 4.00
CA ILE A 58 7.40 -3.46 4.63
C ILE A 58 8.87 -3.19 4.30
N ALA A 59 9.67 -3.02 5.34
CA ALA A 59 11.10 -2.84 5.15
C ALA A 59 11.74 -4.19 4.85
N GLU A 60 12.36 -4.30 3.70
CA GLU A 60 13.05 -5.52 3.29
C GLU A 60 14.54 -5.27 3.18
N LYS A 61 15.28 -6.29 3.45
CA LYS A 61 16.74 -6.25 3.36
C LYS A 61 17.23 -7.17 2.27
#